data_35bd24599d71e4738edfe3b80afcb601
#
_entry.id   35bd24599d71e4738edfe3b80afcb601
#
_cell.length_a   1.000
_cell.length_b   1.000
_cell.length_c   1.000
_cell.angle_alpha   90.00
_cell.angle_beta   90.00
_cell.angle_gamma   90.00
#
_symmetry.space_group_name_H-M   'P 1'
#
loop_
_entity.id
_entity.type
_entity.pdbx_description
1 polymer ?
#
loop_
_entity_poly.entity_id
_entity_poly.type
_entity_poly.pdbx_seq_one_letter_code
_entity_poly.pdbx_strand_id
1 'polypeptide(L)'
;MVYTSKAVYSPLIKSLKEQIEATTLSPFSIRTINTTLNKINNIDDKITNKNFTPAVLLLNKEITNPNSKHTFFGCLKSILKHTDLSSKIKPNEVKMIEKLFEVNRIEAEAYISNPTPNEKQQERHIPYKQLTEATKKASKELLTELERLAYALYTYQPPLRLDYDAVKLIDNSDETDTKTNTYNYETNTFMINEYKTAKVKAEPIVFQPPKALQKLILNSITDTPRAYLLYNENSGFNRPLTPNMLGHLIQRISKKLFDIPISVSDIRHSFIAENNIHNTDDIELLYKNAYQMGHTYKVATNIYRKNYEESG
;
A
#
# COMPACT_ATOMS: atom_id res chain seq x y z
N MET A 1 -18.26 5.51 26.74
CA MET A 1 -16.95 5.28 27.41
C MET A 1 -16.46 3.90 27.00
N VAL A 2 -15.48 3.82 26.10
CA VAL A 2 -14.83 2.55 25.75
C VAL A 2 -13.70 2.37 26.76
N TYR A 3 -13.90 1.50 27.74
CA TYR A 3 -12.82 1.06 28.62
C TYR A 3 -11.83 0.23 27.78
N THR A 4 -10.76 0.85 27.33
CA THR A 4 -9.57 0.12 26.88
C THR A 4 -8.92 -0.46 28.13
N SER A 5 -9.26 -1.70 28.49
CA SER A 5 -8.48 -2.46 29.48
C SER A 5 -7.03 -2.47 28.97
N LYS A 6 -6.09 -1.93 29.76
CA LYS A 6 -4.65 -2.07 29.48
C LYS A 6 -4.39 -3.56 29.32
N ALA A 7 -3.99 -3.99 28.13
CA ALA A 7 -3.64 -5.38 27.90
C ALA A 7 -2.54 -5.79 28.91
N VAL A 8 -2.83 -6.82 29.69
CA VAL A 8 -1.84 -7.41 30.61
C VAL A 8 -0.92 -8.26 29.77
N TYR A 9 0.35 -7.90 29.70
CA TYR A 9 1.36 -8.67 28.98
C TYR A 9 2.10 -9.61 29.92
N SER A 10 2.37 -10.82 29.46
CA SER A 10 3.30 -11.71 30.14
C SER A 10 4.69 -11.07 30.26
N PRO A 11 5.48 -11.39 31.29
CA PRO A 11 6.82 -10.82 31.45
C PRO A 11 7.73 -11.05 30.24
N LEU A 12 7.63 -12.21 29.58
CA LEU A 12 8.37 -12.50 28.36
C LEU A 12 7.98 -11.54 27.23
N ILE A 13 6.69 -11.41 26.92
CA ILE A 13 6.21 -10.56 25.83
C ILE A 13 6.56 -9.10 26.10
N LYS A 14 6.45 -8.63 27.33
CA LYS A 14 6.86 -7.27 27.69
C LYS A 14 8.35 -7.04 27.43
N SER A 15 9.22 -7.96 27.88
CA SER A 15 10.66 -7.89 27.63
C SER A 15 11.01 -7.89 26.14
N LEU A 16 10.37 -8.75 25.33
CA LEU A 16 10.60 -8.80 23.89
C LEU A 16 10.20 -7.50 23.18
N LYS A 17 9.11 -6.87 23.59
CA LYS A 17 8.69 -5.56 23.06
C LYS A 17 9.71 -4.47 23.38
N GLU A 18 10.17 -4.39 24.63
CA GLU A 18 11.18 -3.43 25.05
C GLU A 18 12.49 -3.60 24.23
N GLN A 19 12.91 -4.85 23.99
CA GLN A 19 14.09 -5.13 23.17
C GLN A 19 13.88 -4.72 21.70
N ILE A 20 12.71 -4.96 21.10
CA ILE A 20 12.37 -4.56 19.73
C ILE A 20 12.31 -3.04 19.61
N GLU A 21 11.74 -2.34 20.57
CA GLU A 21 11.65 -0.87 20.57
C GLU A 21 13.02 -0.19 20.70
N ALA A 22 14.00 -0.85 21.32
CA ALA A 22 15.39 -0.39 21.39
C ALA A 22 16.19 -0.61 20.09
N THR A 23 15.62 -1.26 19.07
CA THR A 23 16.32 -1.52 17.79
C THR A 23 16.29 -0.32 16.84
N THR A 24 17.14 -0.36 15.81
CA THR A 24 17.14 0.60 14.68
C THR A 24 16.13 0.24 13.58
N LEU A 25 15.19 -0.65 13.83
CA LEU A 25 14.14 -1.02 12.89
C LEU A 25 13.21 0.17 12.60
N SER A 26 12.60 0.17 11.42
CA SER A 26 11.63 1.22 11.07
C SER A 26 10.42 1.20 12.03
N PRO A 27 9.78 2.36 12.32
CA PRO A 27 8.57 2.41 13.15
C PRO A 27 7.45 1.49 12.66
N PHE A 28 7.34 1.30 11.34
CA PHE A 28 6.39 0.36 10.73
C PHE A 28 6.71 -1.08 11.10
N SER A 29 7.99 -1.48 11.01
CA SER A 29 8.45 -2.83 11.37
C SER A 29 8.21 -3.11 12.85
N ILE A 30 8.57 -2.18 13.73
CA ILE A 30 8.34 -2.27 15.17
C ILE A 30 6.83 -2.47 15.46
N ARG A 31 5.97 -1.67 14.85
CA ARG A 31 4.50 -1.81 15.01
C ARG A 31 4.00 -3.19 14.58
N THR A 32 4.47 -3.69 13.43
CA THR A 32 4.05 -5.01 12.91
C THR A 32 4.52 -6.14 13.81
N ILE A 33 5.75 -6.07 14.32
CA ILE A 33 6.30 -7.04 15.28
C ILE A 33 5.51 -7.00 16.59
N ASN A 34 5.23 -5.82 17.13
CA ASN A 34 4.44 -5.66 18.34
C ASN A 34 3.01 -6.20 18.18
N THR A 35 2.41 -6.07 16.99
CA THR A 35 1.12 -6.70 16.68
C THR A 35 1.22 -8.23 16.70
N THR A 36 2.31 -8.79 16.22
CA THR A 36 2.58 -10.24 16.28
C THR A 36 2.75 -10.72 17.71
N LEU A 37 3.51 -10.01 18.54
CA LEU A 37 3.67 -10.31 19.98
C LEU A 37 2.34 -10.23 20.72
N ASN A 38 1.47 -9.27 20.37
CA ASN A 38 0.12 -9.18 20.95
C ASN A 38 -0.72 -10.41 20.60
N LYS A 39 -0.67 -10.91 19.37
CA LYS A 39 -1.40 -12.15 18.98
C LYS A 39 -0.91 -13.34 19.79
N ILE A 40 0.39 -13.48 20.01
CA ILE A 40 0.94 -14.56 20.82
C ILE A 40 0.47 -14.43 22.28
N ASN A 41 0.51 -13.21 22.84
CA ASN A 41 0.05 -12.97 24.20
C ASN A 41 -1.46 -13.24 24.38
N ASN A 42 -2.27 -13.06 23.34
CA ASN A 42 -3.71 -13.31 23.38
C ASN A 42 -4.07 -14.81 23.38
N ILE A 43 -3.14 -15.68 22.99
CA ILE A 43 -3.32 -17.16 23.11
C ILE A 43 -3.24 -17.57 24.59
N ASP A 44 -2.31 -16.99 25.35
CA ASP A 44 -2.11 -17.22 26.77
C ASP A 44 -1.46 -15.99 27.39
N ASP A 45 -2.09 -15.39 28.40
CA ASP A 45 -1.57 -14.23 29.11
C ASP A 45 -0.34 -14.56 29.98
N LYS A 46 -0.02 -15.86 30.12
CA LYS A 46 1.13 -16.40 30.89
C LYS A 46 2.21 -16.99 29.98
N ILE A 47 2.42 -16.39 28.79
CA ILE A 47 3.48 -16.84 27.87
C ILE A 47 4.85 -16.80 28.54
N THR A 48 5.54 -17.93 28.46
CA THR A 48 6.92 -18.15 28.95
C THR A 48 7.75 -18.74 27.81
N ASN A 49 9.06 -18.90 28.03
CA ASN A 49 9.92 -19.58 27.06
C ASN A 49 9.48 -21.03 26.76
N LYS A 50 8.80 -21.70 27.71
CA LYS A 50 8.37 -23.11 27.56
C LYS A 50 7.13 -23.27 26.69
N ASN A 51 6.20 -22.30 26.68
CA ASN A 51 4.95 -22.35 25.92
C ASN A 51 4.90 -21.36 24.75
N PHE A 52 5.98 -20.62 24.47
CA PHE A 52 6.06 -19.71 23.34
C PHE A 52 5.86 -20.44 22.00
N THR A 53 6.62 -21.50 21.78
CA THR A 53 6.54 -22.29 20.55
C THR A 53 5.19 -22.99 20.35
N PRO A 54 4.59 -23.63 21.36
CA PRO A 54 3.21 -24.11 21.31
C PRO A 54 2.20 -23.03 20.87
N ALA A 55 2.28 -21.80 21.40
CA ALA A 55 1.42 -20.69 20.99
C ALA A 55 1.64 -20.27 19.53
N VAL A 56 2.89 -20.25 19.05
CA VAL A 56 3.23 -20.00 17.66
C VAL A 56 2.62 -21.06 16.73
N LEU A 57 2.69 -22.34 17.11
CA LEU A 57 2.12 -23.42 16.32
C LEU A 57 0.59 -23.38 16.26
N LEU A 58 -0.06 -22.95 17.34
CA LEU A 58 -1.51 -22.74 17.35
C LEU A 58 -1.90 -21.63 16.37
N LEU A 59 -1.22 -20.48 16.43
CA LEU A 59 -1.45 -19.37 15.49
C LEU A 59 -1.17 -19.75 14.03
N ASN A 60 -0.18 -20.62 13.77
CA ASN A 60 0.06 -21.12 12.43
C ASN A 60 -1.13 -21.94 11.88
N LYS A 61 -1.90 -22.63 12.72
CA LYS A 61 -3.12 -23.32 12.31
C LYS A 61 -4.31 -22.35 12.11
N GLU A 62 -4.42 -21.34 12.97
CA GLU A 62 -5.53 -20.39 12.93
C GLU A 62 -5.43 -19.39 11.79
N ILE A 63 -4.21 -18.97 11.43
CA ILE A 63 -4.01 -18.03 10.32
C ILE A 63 -4.18 -18.81 9.01
N THR A 64 -5.25 -18.58 8.29
CA THR A 64 -5.54 -19.28 7.02
C THR A 64 -4.93 -18.62 5.79
N ASN A 65 -4.81 -17.26 5.81
CA ASN A 65 -4.28 -16.52 4.65
C ASN A 65 -2.76 -16.66 4.54
N PRO A 66 -2.21 -17.16 3.39
CA PRO A 66 -0.76 -17.38 3.21
C PRO A 66 0.10 -16.14 3.41
N ASN A 67 -0.35 -14.97 2.93
CA ASN A 67 0.39 -13.71 3.12
C ASN A 67 0.45 -13.29 4.59
N SER A 68 -0.64 -13.50 5.32
CA SER A 68 -0.69 -13.21 6.76
C SER A 68 0.21 -14.16 7.54
N LYS A 69 0.27 -15.44 7.16
CA LYS A 69 1.23 -16.42 7.72
C LYS A 69 2.66 -16.00 7.46
N HIS A 70 3.00 -15.70 6.21
CA HIS A 70 4.34 -15.27 5.85
C HIS A 70 4.77 -14.02 6.64
N THR A 71 3.88 -13.02 6.76
CA THR A 71 4.15 -11.82 7.57
C THR A 71 4.35 -12.17 9.03
N PHE A 72 3.53 -13.05 9.61
CA PHE A 72 3.65 -13.50 10.98
C PHE A 72 5.01 -14.18 11.24
N PHE A 73 5.42 -15.11 10.39
CA PHE A 73 6.72 -15.78 10.53
C PHE A 73 7.91 -14.87 10.23
N GLY A 74 7.75 -13.88 9.34
CA GLY A 74 8.73 -12.83 9.10
C GLY A 74 8.98 -11.98 10.35
N CYS A 75 7.93 -11.65 11.10
CA CYS A 75 8.04 -10.99 12.40
C CYS A 75 8.73 -11.88 13.44
N LEU A 76 8.40 -13.19 13.49
CA LEU A 76 9.08 -14.11 14.40
C LEU A 76 10.57 -14.23 14.09
N LYS A 77 10.97 -14.32 12.81
CA LYS A 77 12.38 -14.29 12.41
C LYS A 77 13.08 -13.01 12.86
N SER A 78 12.40 -11.85 12.73
CA SER A 78 12.92 -10.58 13.25
C SER A 78 13.06 -10.60 14.78
N ILE A 79 12.10 -11.14 15.51
CA ILE A 79 12.16 -11.26 16.99
C ILE A 79 13.36 -12.13 17.37
N LEU A 80 13.53 -13.31 16.76
CA LEU A 80 14.67 -14.19 17.01
C LEU A 80 16.02 -13.53 16.74
N LYS A 81 16.09 -12.66 15.71
CA LYS A 81 17.31 -11.95 15.33
C LYS A 81 17.66 -10.78 16.25
N HIS A 82 16.67 -10.05 16.72
CA HIS A 82 16.86 -8.76 17.40
C HIS A 82 16.60 -8.80 18.92
N THR A 83 16.26 -9.98 19.45
CA THR A 83 16.04 -10.17 20.89
C THR A 83 16.81 -11.39 21.41
N ASP A 84 16.82 -11.57 22.69
CA ASP A 84 17.44 -12.72 23.38
C ASP A 84 16.57 -14.00 23.36
N LEU A 85 15.44 -13.98 22.64
CA LEU A 85 14.52 -15.12 22.57
C LEU A 85 15.20 -16.39 22.04
N SER A 86 16.06 -16.25 21.02
CA SER A 86 16.75 -17.39 20.41
C SER A 86 17.65 -18.16 21.40
N SER A 87 18.14 -17.50 22.45
CA SER A 87 18.88 -18.13 23.54
C SER A 87 18.01 -18.70 24.65
N LYS A 88 16.74 -18.32 24.71
CA LYS A 88 15.78 -18.69 25.76
C LYS A 88 14.89 -19.87 25.37
N ILE A 89 14.76 -20.19 24.10
CA ILE A 89 14.02 -21.36 23.58
C ILE A 89 15.00 -22.41 23.08
N LYS A 90 14.53 -23.64 22.87
CA LYS A 90 15.40 -24.74 22.43
C LYS A 90 15.89 -24.53 20.98
N PRO A 91 17.15 -24.90 20.64
CA PRO A 91 17.65 -24.78 19.27
C PRO A 91 16.78 -25.43 18.21
N ASN A 92 16.12 -26.54 18.53
CA ASN A 92 15.19 -27.21 17.61
C ASN A 92 13.93 -26.39 17.36
N GLU A 93 13.48 -25.58 18.30
CA GLU A 93 12.34 -24.69 18.16
C GLU A 93 12.67 -23.49 17.27
N VAL A 94 13.89 -22.93 17.40
CA VAL A 94 14.40 -21.90 16.49
C VAL A 94 14.42 -22.42 15.05
N LYS A 95 15.04 -23.58 14.81
CA LYS A 95 15.10 -24.23 13.49
C LYS A 95 13.71 -24.51 12.92
N MET A 96 12.77 -24.88 13.76
CA MET A 96 11.38 -25.11 13.34
C MET A 96 10.70 -23.82 12.88
N ILE A 97 10.86 -22.73 13.62
CA ILE A 97 10.30 -21.42 13.24
C ILE A 97 10.91 -20.95 11.90
N GLU A 98 12.21 -21.10 11.72
CA GLU A 98 12.90 -20.79 10.46
C GLU A 98 12.38 -21.62 9.28
N LYS A 99 12.20 -22.92 9.49
CA LYS A 99 11.60 -23.82 8.48
C LYS A 99 10.17 -23.41 8.12
N LEU A 100 9.35 -23.10 9.12
CA LEU A 100 7.98 -22.62 8.89
C LEU A 100 7.97 -21.28 8.15
N PHE A 101 8.92 -20.38 8.40
CA PHE A 101 9.08 -19.17 7.62
C PHE A 101 9.29 -19.47 6.12
N GLU A 102 10.21 -20.37 5.79
CA GLU A 102 10.49 -20.70 4.38
C GLU A 102 9.31 -21.39 3.69
N VAL A 103 8.63 -22.32 4.36
CA VAL A 103 7.42 -22.96 3.83
C VAL A 103 6.33 -21.92 3.55
N ASN A 104 6.03 -21.06 4.53
CA ASN A 104 5.01 -20.04 4.37
C ASN A 104 5.42 -18.94 3.35
N ARG A 105 6.70 -18.71 3.12
CA ARG A 105 7.20 -17.82 2.05
C ARG A 105 6.83 -18.38 0.67
N ILE A 106 7.09 -19.67 0.44
CA ILE A 106 6.77 -20.34 -0.84
C ILE A 106 5.26 -20.33 -1.07
N GLU A 107 4.46 -20.68 -0.06
CA GLU A 107 3.00 -20.65 -0.14
C GLU A 107 2.46 -19.24 -0.45
N ALA A 108 3.03 -18.22 0.18
CA ALA A 108 2.64 -16.83 -0.06
C ALA A 108 3.02 -16.37 -1.47
N GLU A 109 4.20 -16.73 -1.98
CA GLU A 109 4.61 -16.43 -3.35
C GLU A 109 3.66 -17.09 -4.37
N ALA A 110 3.30 -18.35 -4.17
CA ALA A 110 2.33 -19.05 -5.01
C ALA A 110 0.94 -18.40 -4.94
N TYR A 111 0.48 -18.04 -3.75
CA TYR A 111 -0.80 -17.34 -3.55
C TYR A 111 -0.84 -15.98 -4.24
N ILE A 112 0.24 -15.17 -4.13
CA ILE A 112 0.33 -13.85 -4.75
C ILE A 112 0.35 -13.96 -6.28
N SER A 113 1.12 -14.90 -6.81
CA SER A 113 1.27 -15.11 -8.26
C SER A 113 0.08 -15.83 -8.91
N ASN A 114 -0.88 -16.34 -8.12
CA ASN A 114 -2.09 -16.95 -8.67
C ASN A 114 -2.88 -15.89 -9.47
N PRO A 115 -3.13 -16.10 -10.77
CA PRO A 115 -3.85 -15.15 -11.60
C PRO A 115 -5.36 -15.10 -11.32
N THR A 116 -5.91 -16.09 -10.59
CA THR A 116 -7.34 -16.09 -10.22
C THR A 116 -7.61 -15.07 -9.13
N PRO A 117 -8.51 -14.11 -9.33
CA PRO A 117 -8.92 -13.18 -8.28
C PRO A 117 -9.66 -13.93 -7.17
N ASN A 118 -9.46 -13.51 -5.92
CA ASN A 118 -10.31 -13.99 -4.84
C ASN A 118 -11.67 -13.30 -4.88
N GLU A 119 -12.69 -13.83 -4.16
CA GLU A 119 -14.06 -13.31 -4.12
C GLU A 119 -14.09 -11.79 -3.91
N LYS A 120 -13.36 -11.28 -2.92
CA LYS A 120 -13.29 -9.85 -2.63
C LYS A 120 -12.67 -9.02 -3.76
N GLN A 121 -11.72 -9.57 -4.50
CA GLN A 121 -11.15 -8.91 -5.67
C GLN A 121 -12.16 -8.92 -6.83
N GLN A 122 -12.89 -10.02 -7.02
CA GLN A 122 -13.94 -10.11 -8.04
C GLN A 122 -15.08 -9.12 -7.75
N GLU A 123 -15.59 -9.07 -6.53
CA GLU A 123 -16.66 -8.14 -6.10
C GLU A 123 -16.27 -6.66 -6.27
N ARG A 124 -14.98 -6.33 -6.16
CA ARG A 124 -14.48 -4.96 -6.26
C ARG A 124 -13.91 -4.61 -7.62
N HIS A 125 -13.92 -5.54 -8.54
CA HIS A 125 -13.43 -5.29 -9.87
C HIS A 125 -14.41 -4.42 -10.66
N ILE A 126 -13.91 -3.28 -11.13
CA ILE A 126 -14.58 -2.40 -12.08
C ILE A 126 -13.61 -2.19 -13.23
N PRO A 127 -14.00 -2.44 -14.49
CA PRO A 127 -13.13 -2.19 -15.65
C PRO A 127 -12.56 -0.78 -15.64
N TYR A 128 -11.28 -0.63 -15.97
CA TYR A 128 -10.59 0.66 -15.86
C TYR A 128 -11.23 1.74 -16.76
N LYS A 129 -11.72 1.35 -17.93
CA LYS A 129 -12.49 2.23 -18.82
C LYS A 129 -13.74 2.80 -18.12
N GLN A 130 -14.47 1.97 -17.35
CA GLN A 130 -15.64 2.45 -16.61
C GLN A 130 -15.25 3.44 -15.52
N LEU A 131 -14.12 3.21 -14.81
CA LEU A 131 -13.58 4.14 -13.82
C LEU A 131 -13.28 5.50 -14.48
N THR A 132 -12.62 5.48 -15.63
CA THR A 132 -12.26 6.67 -16.38
C THR A 132 -13.49 7.44 -16.86
N GLU A 133 -14.48 6.74 -17.42
CA GLU A 133 -15.71 7.36 -17.92
C GLU A 133 -16.57 7.94 -16.80
N ALA A 134 -16.71 7.23 -15.68
CA ALA A 134 -17.44 7.73 -14.53
C ALA A 134 -16.78 9.02 -13.98
N THR A 135 -15.45 9.08 -13.93
CA THR A 135 -14.73 10.28 -13.51
C THR A 135 -15.00 11.47 -14.44
N LYS A 136 -15.03 11.23 -15.76
CA LYS A 136 -15.31 12.27 -16.77
C LYS A 136 -16.74 12.78 -16.70
N LYS A 137 -17.71 11.88 -16.47
CA LYS A 137 -19.15 12.17 -16.49
C LYS A 137 -19.71 12.65 -15.14
N ALA A 138 -18.95 12.49 -14.05
CA ALA A 138 -19.42 12.89 -12.71
C ALA A 138 -19.80 14.37 -12.69
N SER A 139 -20.99 14.69 -12.17
CA SER A 139 -21.43 16.07 -11.98
C SER A 139 -20.67 16.78 -10.85
N LYS A 140 -20.78 18.10 -10.78
CA LYS A 140 -20.19 18.89 -9.68
C LYS A 140 -20.92 18.64 -8.35
N GLU A 141 -22.18 18.24 -8.40
CA GLU A 141 -22.98 17.88 -7.24
C GLU A 141 -22.56 16.54 -6.65
N LEU A 142 -22.08 15.61 -7.49
CA LEU A 142 -21.65 14.28 -7.08
C LEU A 142 -20.23 14.28 -6.53
N LEU A 143 -19.31 14.96 -7.21
CA LEU A 143 -17.91 15.08 -6.83
C LEU A 143 -17.47 16.54 -6.73
N THR A 144 -16.87 16.92 -5.60
CA THR A 144 -16.15 18.19 -5.49
C THR A 144 -14.97 18.24 -6.47
N GLU A 145 -14.44 19.43 -6.72
CA GLU A 145 -13.27 19.58 -7.61
C GLU A 145 -12.05 18.82 -7.09
N LEU A 146 -11.81 18.86 -5.79
CA LEU A 146 -10.74 18.09 -5.15
C LEU A 146 -10.95 16.58 -5.29
N GLU A 147 -12.17 16.09 -5.09
CA GLU A 147 -12.50 14.67 -5.27
C GLU A 147 -12.32 14.24 -6.73
N ARG A 148 -12.76 15.05 -7.69
CA ARG A 148 -12.57 14.79 -9.12
C ARG A 148 -11.09 14.75 -9.48
N LEU A 149 -10.29 15.72 -9.02
CA LEU A 149 -8.85 15.76 -9.24
C LEU A 149 -8.18 14.53 -8.63
N ALA A 150 -8.47 14.22 -7.36
CA ALA A 150 -7.90 13.07 -6.68
C ALA A 150 -8.19 11.76 -7.41
N TYR A 151 -9.41 11.56 -7.91
CA TYR A 151 -9.77 10.34 -8.63
C TYR A 151 -9.20 10.31 -10.05
N ALA A 152 -9.11 11.46 -10.74
CA ALA A 152 -8.52 11.58 -12.06
C ALA A 152 -7.02 11.22 -12.09
N LEU A 153 -6.28 11.49 -11.01
CA LEU A 153 -4.88 11.07 -10.85
C LEU A 153 -4.69 9.55 -10.97
N TYR A 154 -5.73 8.78 -10.64
CA TYR A 154 -5.70 7.32 -10.69
C TYR A 154 -6.43 6.71 -11.89
N THR A 155 -7.25 7.49 -12.61
CA THR A 155 -8.11 6.97 -13.68
C THR A 155 -7.78 7.52 -15.07
N TYR A 156 -6.96 8.56 -15.18
CA TYR A 156 -6.57 9.14 -16.47
C TYR A 156 -5.17 8.74 -16.94
N GLN A 157 -4.42 8.05 -16.09
CA GLN A 157 -3.04 7.65 -16.33
C GLN A 157 -2.70 6.38 -15.54
N PRO A 158 -1.56 5.71 -15.80
CA PRO A 158 -1.11 4.58 -15.00
C PRO A 158 -1.09 4.94 -13.51
N PRO A 159 -1.87 4.25 -12.66
CA PRO A 159 -2.05 4.66 -11.28
C PRO A 159 -0.83 4.38 -10.41
N LEU A 160 -0.25 5.41 -9.79
CA LEU A 160 0.71 5.27 -8.69
C LEU A 160 0.02 4.62 -7.47
N ARG A 161 0.79 4.34 -6.42
CA ARG A 161 0.21 4.00 -5.11
C ARG A 161 -0.39 5.25 -4.46
N LEU A 162 -0.20 5.42 -3.16
CA LEU A 162 -0.66 6.61 -2.46
C LEU A 162 0.36 7.77 -2.51
N ASP A 163 1.28 7.74 -3.48
CA ASP A 163 2.42 8.66 -3.60
C ASP A 163 2.00 10.07 -4.08
N TYR A 164 0.70 10.30 -4.34
CA TYR A 164 0.13 11.63 -4.61
C TYR A 164 -0.30 12.39 -3.35
N ASP A 165 -0.18 11.82 -2.17
CA ASP A 165 -0.69 12.38 -0.91
C ASP A 165 -0.08 13.74 -0.56
N ALA A 166 1.22 13.93 -0.80
CA ALA A 166 1.97 15.12 -0.43
C ALA A 166 2.76 15.72 -1.60
N VAL A 167 2.21 15.66 -2.83
CA VAL A 167 2.83 16.29 -4.00
C VAL A 167 2.79 17.82 -3.86
N LYS A 168 3.96 18.45 -3.80
CA LYS A 168 4.13 19.92 -3.73
C LYS A 168 3.97 20.52 -5.12
N LEU A 169 3.26 21.63 -5.21
CA LEU A 169 3.16 22.44 -6.42
C LEU A 169 4.37 23.37 -6.50
N ILE A 170 5.05 23.38 -7.64
CA ILE A 170 6.22 24.23 -7.90
C ILE A 170 6.12 24.88 -9.29
N ASP A 171 6.82 25.98 -9.49
CA ASP A 171 7.09 26.60 -10.78
C ASP A 171 8.58 26.49 -11.17
N ASN A 172 8.98 27.14 -12.25
CA ASN A 172 10.37 27.09 -12.73
C ASN A 172 11.34 27.94 -11.90
N SER A 173 10.84 28.81 -11.03
CA SER A 173 11.66 29.63 -10.12
C SER A 173 11.98 28.90 -8.82
N ASP A 174 11.25 27.83 -8.49
CA ASP A 174 11.48 27.03 -7.30
C ASP A 174 12.74 26.16 -7.45
N GLU A 175 13.54 26.07 -6.40
CA GLU A 175 14.64 25.10 -6.34
C GLU A 175 14.08 23.67 -6.36
N THR A 176 14.69 22.82 -7.16
CA THR A 176 14.27 21.40 -7.28
C THR A 176 14.60 20.66 -5.98
N ASP A 177 13.60 20.44 -5.14
CA ASP A 177 13.75 19.60 -3.96
C ASP A 177 13.75 18.12 -4.37
N THR A 178 14.92 17.49 -4.27
CA THR A 178 15.10 16.06 -4.62
C THR A 178 14.55 15.09 -3.57
N LYS A 179 13.98 15.60 -2.48
CA LYS A 179 13.47 14.78 -1.36
C LYS A 179 11.95 14.69 -1.31
N THR A 180 11.24 15.59 -2.00
CA THR A 180 9.78 15.61 -2.00
C THR A 180 9.20 15.28 -3.37
N ASN A 181 7.96 14.80 -3.39
CA ASN A 181 7.21 14.61 -4.63
C ASN A 181 6.70 15.98 -5.09
N THR A 182 6.91 16.32 -6.36
CA THR A 182 6.55 17.62 -6.91
C THR A 182 5.75 17.51 -8.19
N TYR A 183 4.96 18.53 -8.47
CA TYR A 183 4.36 18.81 -9.77
C TYR A 183 4.70 20.23 -10.20
N ASN A 184 5.49 20.35 -11.25
CA ASN A 184 5.78 21.63 -11.86
C ASN A 184 4.63 21.97 -12.81
N TYR A 185 3.86 23.03 -12.47
CA TYR A 185 2.66 23.39 -13.24
C TYR A 185 2.94 24.20 -14.51
N GLU A 186 4.16 24.74 -14.69
CA GLU A 186 4.57 25.39 -15.93
C GLU A 186 5.02 24.38 -16.98
N THR A 187 5.80 23.37 -16.57
CA THR A 187 6.26 22.29 -17.46
C THR A 187 5.28 21.12 -17.52
N ASN A 188 4.24 21.13 -16.70
CA ASN A 188 3.29 20.02 -16.51
C ASN A 188 3.98 18.69 -16.21
N THR A 189 4.97 18.69 -15.32
CA THR A 189 5.80 17.52 -15.05
C THR A 189 5.69 17.08 -13.60
N PHE A 190 5.36 15.81 -13.38
CA PHE A 190 5.52 15.14 -12.09
C PHE A 190 6.95 14.67 -11.92
N MET A 191 7.49 14.88 -10.71
CA MET A 191 8.71 14.26 -10.23
C MET A 191 8.40 13.58 -8.88
N ILE A 192 8.38 12.25 -8.88
CA ILE A 192 8.06 11.43 -7.72
C ILE A 192 9.38 10.86 -7.17
N ASN A 193 9.90 11.48 -6.13
CA ASN A 193 11.16 11.12 -5.46
C ASN A 193 10.92 10.09 -4.34
N GLU A 194 9.83 10.27 -3.57
CA GLU A 194 9.47 9.37 -2.49
C GLU A 194 8.36 8.42 -2.93
N TYR A 195 8.69 7.15 -3.11
CA TYR A 195 7.76 6.06 -3.40
C TYR A 195 8.28 4.75 -2.80
N LYS A 196 7.42 3.75 -2.63
CA LYS A 196 7.72 2.52 -1.86
C LYS A 196 9.03 1.84 -2.24
N THR A 197 9.44 1.90 -3.50
CA THR A 197 10.67 1.25 -4.01
C THR A 197 11.80 2.23 -4.34
N ALA A 198 11.67 3.51 -4.01
CA ALA A 198 12.67 4.54 -4.27
C ALA A 198 14.05 4.19 -3.68
N LYS A 199 14.09 3.61 -2.48
CA LYS A 199 15.34 3.17 -1.83
C LYS A 199 16.12 2.12 -2.63
N VAL A 200 15.46 1.38 -3.53
CA VAL A 200 16.08 0.33 -4.36
C VAL A 200 16.42 0.85 -5.74
N LYS A 201 15.62 1.76 -6.30
CA LYS A 201 15.77 2.27 -7.66
C LYS A 201 16.64 3.53 -7.75
N ALA A 202 16.78 4.29 -6.66
CA ALA A 202 17.57 5.53 -6.54
C ALA A 202 17.23 6.66 -7.54
N GLU A 203 16.29 6.46 -8.46
CA GLU A 203 15.91 7.42 -9.48
C GLU A 203 14.45 7.88 -9.30
N PRO A 204 14.15 9.17 -9.48
CA PRO A 204 12.79 9.67 -9.46
C PRO A 204 11.96 9.13 -10.62
N ILE A 205 10.66 9.00 -10.43
CA ILE A 205 9.72 8.74 -11.52
C ILE A 205 9.32 10.09 -12.11
N VAL A 206 9.72 10.35 -13.35
CA VAL A 206 9.44 11.62 -14.04
C VAL A 206 8.50 11.36 -15.21
N PHE A 207 7.39 12.09 -15.28
CA PHE A 207 6.43 11.97 -16.38
C PHE A 207 5.54 13.20 -16.51
N GLN A 208 4.98 13.38 -17.70
CA GLN A 208 3.91 14.36 -17.98
C GLN A 208 2.56 13.66 -17.99
N PRO A 209 1.55 14.14 -17.25
CA PRO A 209 0.22 13.58 -17.28
C PRO A 209 -0.47 13.88 -18.63
N PRO A 210 -1.51 13.12 -19.01
CA PRO A 210 -2.31 13.42 -20.20
C PRO A 210 -2.90 14.83 -20.16
N LYS A 211 -3.08 15.46 -21.32
CA LYS A 211 -3.59 16.85 -21.46
C LYS A 211 -4.89 17.12 -20.69
N ALA A 212 -5.79 16.13 -20.64
CA ALA A 212 -7.04 16.24 -19.90
C ALA A 212 -6.79 16.40 -18.38
N LEU A 213 -5.81 15.66 -17.84
CA LEU A 213 -5.43 15.76 -16.41
C LEU A 213 -4.65 17.06 -16.15
N GLN A 214 -3.75 17.47 -17.06
CA GLN A 214 -3.05 18.77 -16.97
C GLN A 214 -4.05 19.91 -16.84
N LYS A 215 -5.08 19.94 -17.71
CA LYS A 215 -6.14 20.96 -17.67
C LYS A 215 -6.91 20.93 -16.34
N LEU A 216 -7.23 19.74 -15.84
CA LEU A 216 -7.94 19.60 -14.57
C LEU A 216 -7.09 20.11 -13.40
N ILE A 217 -5.80 19.77 -13.36
CA ILE A 217 -4.87 20.27 -12.36
C ILE A 217 -4.78 21.81 -12.43
N LEU A 218 -4.54 22.36 -13.60
CA LEU A 218 -4.37 23.79 -13.79
C LEU A 218 -5.61 24.57 -13.36
N ASN A 219 -6.81 24.15 -13.77
CA ASN A 219 -8.05 24.76 -13.32
C ASN A 219 -8.16 24.73 -11.78
N SER A 220 -7.92 23.56 -11.18
CA SER A 220 -8.04 23.39 -9.73
C SER A 220 -7.07 24.25 -8.93
N ILE A 221 -5.84 24.48 -9.40
CA ILE A 221 -4.87 25.37 -8.70
C ILE A 221 -5.16 26.85 -8.96
N THR A 222 -5.75 27.18 -10.10
CA THR A 222 -6.19 28.56 -10.41
C THR A 222 -7.37 28.94 -9.54
N ASP A 223 -8.37 28.06 -9.42
CA ASP A 223 -9.57 28.30 -8.61
C ASP A 223 -9.26 28.29 -7.09
N THR A 224 -8.27 27.49 -6.69
CA THR A 224 -7.85 27.37 -5.29
C THR A 224 -6.32 27.34 -5.19
N PRO A 225 -5.66 28.52 -5.11
CA PRO A 225 -4.20 28.60 -4.91
C PRO A 225 -3.76 27.91 -3.62
N ARG A 226 -2.74 27.04 -3.70
CA ARG A 226 -2.28 26.21 -2.60
C ARG A 226 -0.86 25.68 -2.81
N ALA A 227 -0.23 25.17 -1.74
CA ALA A 227 1.12 24.62 -1.79
C ALA A 227 1.18 23.15 -2.26
N TYR A 228 0.09 22.39 -2.09
CA TYR A 228 0.05 20.95 -2.40
C TYR A 228 -1.05 20.63 -3.43
N LEU A 229 -0.77 19.66 -4.30
CA LEU A 229 -1.72 19.21 -5.33
C LEU A 229 -3.05 18.74 -4.73
N LEU A 230 -2.97 17.90 -3.70
CA LEU A 230 -4.09 17.46 -2.86
C LEU A 230 -3.88 17.99 -1.44
N TYR A 231 -4.93 18.48 -0.83
CA TYR A 231 -4.88 19.12 0.48
C TYR A 231 -5.96 18.60 1.43
N ASN A 232 -5.73 18.80 2.71
CA ASN A 232 -6.71 18.45 3.74
C ASN A 232 -7.65 19.62 4.00
N GLU A 233 -8.87 19.58 3.46
CA GLU A 233 -9.89 20.62 3.59
C GLU A 233 -10.16 21.02 5.05
N ASN A 234 -10.06 20.08 5.99
CA ASN A 234 -10.28 20.35 7.42
C ASN A 234 -9.10 21.07 8.11
N SER A 235 -7.93 21.08 7.50
CA SER A 235 -6.71 21.63 8.09
C SER A 235 -6.15 22.83 7.30
N GLY A 236 -6.83 23.25 6.22
CA GLY A 236 -6.46 24.36 5.35
C GLY A 236 -5.64 23.94 4.12
N PHE A 237 -5.64 24.81 3.11
CA PHE A 237 -5.11 24.54 1.76
C PHE A 237 -3.60 24.25 1.69
N ASN A 238 -2.84 24.60 2.73
CA ASN A 238 -1.39 24.41 2.80
C ASN A 238 -0.97 23.16 3.60
N ARG A 239 -1.89 22.26 3.88
CA ARG A 239 -1.57 20.96 4.52
C ARG A 239 -1.88 19.82 3.58
N PRO A 240 -0.89 18.94 3.26
CA PRO A 240 -1.10 17.80 2.39
C PRO A 240 -2.01 16.77 3.05
N LEU A 241 -2.51 15.85 2.24
CA LEU A 241 -3.11 14.62 2.75
C LEU A 241 -2.02 13.71 3.33
N THR A 242 -2.42 12.79 4.19
CA THR A 242 -1.60 11.61 4.51
C THR A 242 -1.98 10.45 3.59
N PRO A 243 -1.12 9.42 3.41
CA PRO A 243 -1.47 8.23 2.62
C PRO A 243 -2.81 7.60 3.03
N ASN A 244 -3.08 7.51 4.33
CA ASN A 244 -4.35 6.98 4.83
C ASN A 244 -5.55 7.85 4.44
N MET A 245 -5.42 9.18 4.56
CA MET A 245 -6.49 10.11 4.17
C MET A 245 -6.78 10.01 2.67
N LEU A 246 -5.73 9.94 1.83
CA LEU A 246 -5.89 9.75 0.39
C LEU A 246 -6.55 8.41 0.08
N GLY A 247 -6.14 7.32 0.74
CA GLY A 247 -6.77 6.01 0.58
C GLY A 247 -8.26 6.03 0.92
N HIS A 248 -8.65 6.66 2.03
CA HIS A 248 -10.06 6.82 2.41
C HIS A 248 -10.83 7.75 1.45
N LEU A 249 -10.19 8.79 0.94
CA LEU A 249 -10.79 9.68 -0.06
C LEU A 249 -11.15 8.90 -1.33
N ILE A 250 -10.23 8.10 -1.87
CA ILE A 250 -10.46 7.27 -3.06
C ILE A 250 -11.60 6.27 -2.84
N GLN A 251 -11.63 5.60 -1.68
CA GLN A 251 -12.72 4.67 -1.33
C GLN A 251 -14.07 5.38 -1.21
N ARG A 252 -14.12 6.58 -0.65
CA ARG A 252 -15.33 7.39 -0.55
C ARG A 252 -15.84 7.82 -1.92
N ILE A 253 -14.95 8.27 -2.81
CA ILE A 253 -15.30 8.66 -4.18
C ILE A 253 -15.85 7.47 -4.95
N SER A 254 -15.15 6.33 -4.91
CA SER A 254 -15.61 5.13 -5.61
C SER A 254 -16.97 4.64 -5.10
N LYS A 255 -17.22 4.75 -3.80
CA LYS A 255 -18.55 4.45 -3.24
C LYS A 255 -19.64 5.39 -3.75
N LYS A 256 -19.34 6.69 -3.94
CA LYS A 256 -20.28 7.64 -4.56
C LYS A 256 -20.58 7.29 -6.02
N LEU A 257 -19.57 6.83 -6.78
CA LEU A 257 -19.70 6.56 -8.22
C LEU A 257 -20.29 5.19 -8.53
N PHE A 258 -20.03 4.17 -7.71
CA PHE A 258 -20.28 2.76 -8.01
C PHE A 258 -20.99 2.00 -6.87
N ASP A 259 -21.27 2.65 -5.77
CA ASP A 259 -21.75 2.03 -4.51
C ASP A 259 -20.78 0.97 -3.90
N ILE A 260 -19.56 0.90 -4.42
CA ILE A 260 -18.50 -0.05 -4.00
C ILE A 260 -17.27 0.74 -3.57
N PRO A 261 -16.75 0.55 -2.32
CA PRO A 261 -15.54 1.21 -1.87
C PRO A 261 -14.30 0.48 -2.39
N ILE A 262 -13.82 0.83 -3.59
CA ILE A 262 -12.59 0.27 -4.16
C ILE A 262 -11.36 1.05 -3.69
N SER A 263 -10.26 0.34 -3.51
CA SER A 263 -8.97 0.92 -3.11
C SER A 263 -8.12 1.30 -4.31
N VAL A 264 -7.07 2.09 -4.08
CA VAL A 264 -6.04 2.35 -5.11
C VAL A 264 -5.44 1.05 -5.65
N SER A 265 -5.31 0.01 -4.81
CA SER A 265 -4.83 -1.30 -5.27
C SER A 265 -5.80 -1.97 -6.25
N ASP A 266 -7.11 -1.85 -6.01
CA ASP A 266 -8.14 -2.38 -6.91
C ASP A 266 -8.11 -1.65 -8.27
N ILE A 267 -7.98 -0.30 -8.27
CA ILE A 267 -7.81 0.50 -9.50
C ILE A 267 -6.58 0.05 -10.28
N ARG A 268 -5.46 -0.24 -9.59
CA ARG A 268 -4.22 -0.73 -10.20
C ARG A 268 -4.39 -2.12 -10.84
N HIS A 269 -5.14 -3.00 -10.19
CA HIS A 269 -5.52 -4.29 -10.77
C HIS A 269 -6.36 -4.12 -12.03
N SER A 270 -7.38 -3.26 -12.00
CA SER A 270 -8.23 -2.95 -13.16
C SER A 270 -7.42 -2.36 -14.33
N PHE A 271 -6.50 -1.43 -14.05
CA PHE A 271 -5.61 -0.86 -15.07
C PHE A 271 -4.76 -1.94 -15.76
N ILE A 272 -4.15 -2.83 -15.00
CA ILE A 272 -3.27 -3.88 -15.53
C ILE A 272 -4.07 -4.94 -16.29
N ALA A 273 -5.24 -5.32 -15.80
CA ALA A 273 -6.11 -6.27 -16.47
C ALA A 273 -6.56 -5.76 -17.84
N GLU A 274 -7.03 -4.51 -17.92
CA GLU A 274 -7.57 -3.94 -19.16
C GLU A 274 -6.49 -3.59 -20.19
N ASN A 275 -5.35 -3.09 -19.75
CA ASN A 275 -4.26 -2.74 -20.67
C ASN A 275 -3.47 -3.95 -21.15
N ASN A 276 -3.95 -5.16 -20.86
CA ASN A 276 -3.37 -6.44 -21.29
C ASN A 276 -1.84 -6.46 -21.18
N ILE A 277 -1.34 -5.88 -20.09
CA ILE A 277 0.11 -5.73 -19.83
C ILE A 277 0.87 -7.07 -19.97
N HIS A 278 0.13 -8.17 -20.09
CA HIS A 278 0.66 -9.52 -20.19
C HIS A 278 0.63 -10.11 -21.60
N ASN A 279 -0.20 -9.55 -22.50
CA ASN A 279 -0.46 -10.08 -23.83
C ASN A 279 -0.08 -9.09 -24.93
N THR A 280 0.54 -7.96 -24.59
CA THR A 280 1.03 -7.03 -25.59
C THR A 280 2.46 -7.41 -25.98
N ASP A 281 2.73 -7.43 -27.27
CA ASP A 281 4.08 -7.55 -27.82
C ASP A 281 4.87 -6.23 -27.71
N ASP A 282 4.21 -5.15 -27.27
CA ASP A 282 4.83 -3.85 -27.02
C ASP A 282 5.51 -3.83 -25.65
N ILE A 283 6.74 -4.33 -25.64
CA ILE A 283 7.59 -4.40 -24.45
C ILE A 283 7.89 -2.98 -23.89
N GLU A 284 8.03 -1.98 -24.75
CA GLU A 284 8.32 -0.60 -24.35
C GLU A 284 7.15 -0.02 -23.55
N LEU A 285 5.91 -0.22 -24.02
CA LEU A 285 4.70 0.21 -23.32
C LEU A 285 4.57 -0.48 -21.95
N LEU A 286 4.93 -1.77 -21.87
CA LEU A 286 4.94 -2.51 -20.60
C LEU A 286 5.89 -1.90 -19.57
N TYR A 287 7.12 -1.64 -19.98
CA TYR A 287 8.12 -1.03 -19.10
C TYR A 287 7.73 0.39 -18.69
N LYS A 288 7.20 1.19 -19.63
CA LYS A 288 6.71 2.53 -19.38
C LYS A 288 5.58 2.54 -18.33
N ASN A 289 4.58 1.69 -18.51
CA ASN A 289 3.46 1.58 -17.55
C ASN A 289 3.94 1.12 -16.18
N ALA A 290 4.80 0.10 -16.10
CA ALA A 290 5.37 -0.36 -14.85
C ALA A 290 6.20 0.73 -14.16
N TYR A 291 7.02 1.47 -14.92
CA TYR A 291 7.79 2.60 -14.43
C TYR A 291 6.88 3.69 -13.84
N GLN A 292 5.87 4.14 -14.58
CA GLN A 292 4.92 5.16 -14.11
C GLN A 292 4.12 4.69 -12.88
N MET A 293 3.83 3.40 -12.78
CA MET A 293 3.18 2.82 -11.61
C MET A 293 4.09 2.66 -10.38
N GLY A 294 5.37 3.01 -10.49
CA GLY A 294 6.34 2.92 -9.39
C GLY A 294 6.71 1.49 -8.99
N HIS A 295 6.76 0.56 -9.95
CA HIS A 295 7.25 -0.81 -9.71
C HIS A 295 8.03 -1.39 -10.90
N THR A 296 8.60 -2.58 -10.69
CA THR A 296 9.25 -3.32 -11.77
C THR A 296 8.23 -4.05 -12.62
N TYR A 297 8.57 -4.36 -13.86
CA TYR A 297 7.78 -5.22 -14.74
C TYR A 297 7.37 -6.54 -14.04
N LYS A 298 8.31 -7.20 -13.34
CA LYS A 298 8.03 -8.43 -12.59
C LYS A 298 6.93 -8.27 -11.55
N VAL A 299 6.85 -7.12 -10.88
CA VAL A 299 5.78 -6.83 -9.91
C VAL A 299 4.45 -6.61 -10.62
N ALA A 300 4.46 -5.91 -11.77
CA ALA A 300 3.25 -5.74 -12.58
C ALA A 300 2.68 -7.10 -13.01
N THR A 301 3.52 -7.98 -13.54
CA THR A 301 3.10 -9.27 -14.08
C THR A 301 2.72 -10.29 -12.99
N ASN A 302 3.43 -10.34 -11.87
CA ASN A 302 3.23 -11.40 -10.88
C ASN A 302 2.19 -11.04 -9.81
N ILE A 303 2.08 -9.76 -9.43
CA ILE A 303 1.23 -9.35 -8.31
C ILE A 303 -0.12 -8.81 -8.79
N TYR A 304 -0.10 -7.98 -9.82
CA TYR A 304 -1.30 -7.28 -10.29
C TYR A 304 -2.04 -8.02 -11.40
N ARG A 305 -1.44 -9.04 -12.01
CA ARG A 305 -2.11 -9.87 -13.00
C ARG A 305 -3.24 -10.65 -12.34
N LYS A 306 -4.47 -10.35 -12.71
CA LYS A 306 -5.67 -11.10 -12.33
C LYS A 306 -6.56 -11.27 -13.55
N ASN A 307 -7.04 -12.47 -13.76
CA ASN A 307 -7.99 -12.81 -14.81
C ASN A 307 -9.39 -12.64 -14.21
N TYR A 308 -10.00 -11.48 -14.43
CA TYR A 308 -11.38 -11.24 -14.00
C TYR A 308 -12.35 -11.83 -15.02
N GLU A 309 -13.45 -12.40 -14.54
CA GLU A 309 -14.56 -12.77 -15.41
C GLU A 309 -15.21 -11.51 -15.96
N GLU A 310 -15.44 -11.46 -17.26
CA GLU A 310 -16.19 -10.36 -17.88
C GLU A 310 -17.60 -10.40 -17.30
N SER A 311 -18.00 -9.30 -16.66
CA SER A 311 -19.39 -9.10 -16.23
C SER A 311 -20.22 -9.00 -17.51
N GLY A 312 -21.00 -10.03 -17.81
CA GLY A 312 -21.91 -10.10 -18.95
C GLY A 312 -23.00 -9.00 -18.91
#